data_eacde1af9c9e750d2460e8b6facf381d
#
_entry.id   eacde1af9c9e750d2460e8b6facf381d
#
_cell.length_a   1.000
_cell.length_b   1.000
_cell.length_c   1.000
_cell.angle_alpha   90.00
_cell.angle_beta   90.00
_cell.angle_gamma   90.00
#
_symmetry.space_group_name_H-M   'P 1'
#
loop_
_entity.id
_entity.type
_entity.pdbx_description
1 polymer ?
#
loop_
_entity_poly.entity_id
_entity_poly.type
_entity_poly.pdbx_seq_one_letter_code
_entity_poly.pdbx_strand_id
1 'polypeptide(L)'
;MIRTGKFWQNFFATFFLAIALGGVHVSSAVEAAIVEEIALSKASNRQTILVEGAKKEGKLLWYTTLIVNQALKPLKEAFEKKYPFVQVEFHRADSDQLAQRMLAEYQAKKFDVDMLDGTSTIVMLKKAGYIQRFGSPLLREYPARLKDAQGYWAVPNVYFMTLGYNTKLVKPNEVPRTAGDLLDSRWNGKMIWSTSGGSGAPIFIGNILMTMGQEAGMAYLKKLAGQNIAKSTASNRAVLDMVIAEEYAIAINIFNYHAVISRSAGAPVDWQALEPVPGQVKTLGLARNAPHPHAAMLMIDFLLSKDGQKIFQEADYLPAHPEVPAKTADLKPGGGKFSKVNYMGPELLFDKEEQWVELFRKMFFK
;
A
#
# COMPACT_ATOMS: atom_id res chain seq x y z
N MET A 1 34.30 -30.79 -87.12
CA MET A 1 33.13 -31.24 -87.95
C MET A 1 31.88 -31.20 -87.08
N ILE A 2 30.94 -30.27 -87.44
CA ILE A 2 29.50 -30.50 -87.48
C ILE A 2 28.84 -30.89 -86.11
N ARG A 3 27.86 -30.24 -85.63
CA ARG A 3 26.65 -29.44 -85.83
C ARG A 3 25.85 -29.37 -84.55
N THR A 4 25.53 -28.19 -84.13
CA THR A 4 24.18 -27.59 -83.84
C THR A 4 23.11 -28.45 -83.19
N GLY A 5 22.49 -27.89 -82.14
CA GLY A 5 21.16 -28.28 -81.63
C GLY A 5 20.75 -27.40 -80.39
N LYS A 6 19.96 -26.36 -80.71
CA LYS A 6 19.22 -25.59 -79.76
C LYS A 6 18.09 -26.44 -79.17
N PHE A 7 17.90 -26.41 -77.83
CA PHE A 7 16.60 -26.72 -77.28
C PHE A 7 16.30 -25.72 -76.14
N TRP A 8 15.28 -24.94 -76.40
CA TRP A 8 14.62 -24.09 -75.40
C TRP A 8 13.77 -24.97 -74.50
N GLN A 9 13.91 -24.84 -73.19
CA GLN A 9 12.87 -25.25 -72.25
C GLN A 9 12.72 -24.22 -71.18
N ASN A 10 11.51 -23.68 -71.06
CA ASN A 10 10.98 -22.74 -70.09
C ASN A 10 11.12 -23.27 -68.70
N PHE A 11 11.84 -22.55 -67.85
CA PHE A 11 11.72 -22.70 -66.41
C PHE A 11 10.80 -21.60 -65.85
N PHE A 12 9.57 -22.00 -65.47
CA PHE A 12 8.68 -21.21 -64.65
C PHE A 12 9.30 -21.15 -63.28
N ALA A 13 9.90 -20.02 -62.88
CA ALA A 13 10.30 -19.72 -61.56
C ALA A 13 9.06 -19.27 -60.78
N THR A 14 8.50 -20.18 -60.00
CA THR A 14 7.44 -19.87 -59.01
C THR A 14 8.08 -19.10 -57.88
N PHE A 15 7.89 -17.78 -57.86
CA PHE A 15 8.26 -16.92 -56.74
C PHE A 15 7.26 -17.18 -55.61
N PHE A 16 7.63 -18.00 -54.62
CA PHE A 16 6.95 -18.06 -53.35
C PHE A 16 7.24 -16.77 -52.60
N LEU A 17 6.29 -15.85 -52.59
CA LEU A 17 6.26 -14.68 -51.71
C LEU A 17 5.96 -15.19 -50.29
N ALA A 18 7.01 -15.45 -49.51
CA ALA A 18 6.87 -15.69 -48.08
C ALA A 18 6.44 -14.36 -47.45
N ILE A 19 5.14 -14.21 -47.21
CA ILE A 19 4.63 -13.17 -46.29
C ILE A 19 5.08 -13.57 -44.91
N ALA A 20 6.23 -13.05 -44.48
CA ALA A 20 6.63 -13.06 -43.08
C ALA A 20 5.61 -12.17 -42.34
N LEU A 21 4.70 -12.81 -41.62
CA LEU A 21 3.91 -12.17 -40.54
C LEU A 21 4.90 -11.72 -39.49
N GLY A 22 5.59 -10.62 -39.76
CA GLY A 22 6.36 -9.90 -38.75
C GLY A 22 5.38 -9.31 -37.72
N GLY A 23 5.22 -10.01 -36.62
CA GLY A 23 4.56 -9.42 -35.47
C GLY A 23 5.26 -8.09 -35.16
N VAL A 24 4.54 -6.98 -35.26
CA VAL A 24 5.04 -5.66 -34.88
C VAL A 24 5.28 -5.74 -33.37
N HIS A 25 6.52 -6.00 -32.94
CA HIS A 25 6.92 -5.84 -31.58
C HIS A 25 6.92 -4.32 -31.25
N VAL A 26 5.83 -3.84 -30.71
CA VAL A 26 5.76 -2.49 -30.17
C VAL A 26 6.84 -2.38 -29.09
N SER A 27 7.68 -1.34 -29.16
CA SER A 27 8.72 -1.18 -28.14
C SER A 27 8.07 -0.81 -26.81
N SER A 28 8.69 -1.24 -25.71
CA SER A 28 8.21 -0.91 -24.34
C SER A 28 8.08 0.60 -24.08
N ALA A 29 8.82 1.42 -24.83
CA ALA A 29 8.70 2.87 -24.77
C ALA A 29 7.40 3.38 -25.41
N VAL A 30 6.94 2.77 -26.51
CA VAL A 30 5.67 3.11 -27.17
C VAL A 30 4.50 2.65 -26.29
N GLU A 31 4.57 1.45 -25.71
CA GLU A 31 3.55 0.98 -24.74
C GLU A 31 3.42 1.92 -23.56
N ALA A 32 4.54 2.33 -22.95
CA ALA A 32 4.53 3.28 -21.84
C ALA A 32 3.94 4.65 -22.24
N ALA A 33 4.16 5.12 -23.47
CA ALA A 33 3.59 6.38 -23.96
C ALA A 33 2.05 6.26 -24.12
N ILE A 34 1.54 5.13 -24.59
CA ILE A 34 0.10 4.87 -24.70
C ILE A 34 -0.54 4.84 -23.31
N VAL A 35 0.08 4.16 -22.34
CA VAL A 35 -0.39 4.14 -20.95
C VAL A 35 -0.44 5.54 -20.36
N GLU A 36 0.59 6.37 -20.62
CA GLU A 36 0.64 7.76 -20.14
C GLU A 36 -0.48 8.61 -20.71
N GLU A 37 -0.77 8.51 -22.01
CA GLU A 37 -1.85 9.24 -22.66
C GLU A 37 -3.20 8.91 -22.04
N ILE A 38 -3.49 7.63 -21.84
CA ILE A 38 -4.74 7.15 -21.22
C ILE A 38 -4.83 7.65 -19.76
N ALA A 39 -3.76 7.45 -19.01
CA ALA A 39 -3.73 7.74 -17.57
C ALA A 39 -3.82 9.24 -17.25
N LEU A 40 -3.31 10.12 -18.11
CA LEU A 40 -3.32 11.56 -17.95
C LEU A 40 -4.44 12.27 -18.72
N SER A 41 -5.30 11.55 -19.40
CA SER A 41 -6.41 12.11 -20.18
C SER A 41 -7.28 13.05 -19.34
N LYS A 42 -7.47 14.28 -19.84
CA LYS A 42 -8.38 15.32 -19.31
C LYS A 42 -9.60 15.55 -20.21
N ALA A 43 -9.83 14.65 -21.17
CA ALA A 43 -10.95 14.74 -22.09
C ALA A 43 -12.29 14.80 -21.30
N SER A 44 -13.23 15.59 -21.76
CA SER A 44 -14.57 15.70 -21.14
C SER A 44 -15.33 14.36 -21.12
N ASN A 45 -15.04 13.49 -22.09
CA ASN A 45 -15.59 12.14 -22.20
C ASN A 45 -14.63 11.04 -21.67
N ARG A 46 -13.67 11.38 -20.80
CA ARG A 46 -12.68 10.44 -20.24
C ARG A 46 -13.33 9.16 -19.70
N GLN A 47 -14.43 9.27 -18.98
CA GLN A 47 -15.13 8.09 -18.44
C GLN A 47 -15.58 7.13 -19.54
N THR A 48 -16.12 7.66 -20.64
CA THR A 48 -16.53 6.86 -21.80
C THR A 48 -15.33 6.18 -22.45
N ILE A 49 -14.23 6.91 -22.63
CA ILE A 49 -12.97 6.36 -23.18
C ILE A 49 -12.47 5.19 -22.32
N LEU A 50 -12.42 5.37 -21.00
CA LEU A 50 -11.99 4.31 -20.08
C LEU A 50 -12.92 3.09 -20.13
N VAL A 51 -14.23 3.29 -20.18
CA VAL A 51 -15.20 2.18 -20.25
C VAL A 51 -15.06 1.41 -21.57
N GLU A 52 -14.98 2.09 -22.70
CA GLU A 52 -14.86 1.43 -24.01
C GLU A 52 -13.50 0.74 -24.19
N GLY A 53 -12.43 1.31 -23.64
CA GLY A 53 -11.12 0.68 -23.59
C GLY A 53 -11.11 -0.58 -22.72
N ALA A 54 -11.62 -0.46 -21.49
CA ALA A 54 -11.70 -1.56 -20.55
C ALA A 54 -12.57 -2.73 -21.02
N LYS A 55 -13.64 -2.47 -21.81
CA LYS A 55 -14.42 -3.53 -22.48
C LYS A 55 -13.56 -4.36 -23.44
N LYS A 56 -12.62 -3.72 -24.12
CA LYS A 56 -11.69 -4.41 -25.05
C LYS A 56 -10.60 -5.17 -24.30
N GLU A 57 -10.14 -4.62 -23.17
CA GLU A 57 -9.12 -5.21 -22.31
C GLU A 57 -9.66 -6.43 -21.54
N GLY A 58 -10.89 -6.38 -21.05
CA GLY A 58 -11.62 -7.48 -20.43
C GLY A 58 -11.14 -7.90 -19.04
N LYS A 59 -9.98 -7.43 -18.59
CA LYS A 59 -9.38 -7.79 -17.30
C LYS A 59 -8.42 -6.74 -16.79
N LEU A 60 -7.99 -6.91 -15.52
CA LEU A 60 -6.83 -6.24 -14.94
C LEU A 60 -6.14 -7.14 -13.91
N LEU A 61 -4.83 -6.98 -13.73
CA LEU A 61 -4.05 -7.63 -12.69
C LEU A 61 -3.62 -6.61 -11.63
N TRP A 62 -4.08 -6.82 -10.39
CA TRP A 62 -3.79 -5.99 -9.24
C TRP A 62 -2.82 -6.68 -8.27
N TYR A 63 -1.63 -6.10 -8.06
CA TYR A 63 -0.73 -6.50 -6.97
C TYR A 63 -1.14 -5.76 -5.70
N THR A 64 -1.55 -6.50 -4.66
CA THR A 64 -2.20 -5.89 -3.49
C THR A 64 -1.75 -6.48 -2.16
N THR A 65 -1.73 -5.64 -1.15
CA THR A 65 -1.48 -6.02 0.24
C THR A 65 -2.76 -6.17 1.05
N LEU A 66 -3.92 -5.88 0.48
CA LEU A 66 -5.21 -5.94 1.16
C LEU A 66 -5.54 -7.36 1.62
N ILE A 67 -6.17 -7.48 2.80
CA ILE A 67 -6.63 -8.76 3.32
C ILE A 67 -7.79 -9.26 2.46
N VAL A 68 -7.64 -10.48 1.92
CA VAL A 68 -8.53 -11.02 0.88
C VAL A 68 -10.00 -10.97 1.27
N ASN A 69 -10.37 -11.60 2.40
CA ASN A 69 -11.78 -11.70 2.78
C ASN A 69 -12.32 -10.43 3.44
N GLN A 70 -11.46 -9.54 3.92
CA GLN A 70 -11.86 -8.33 4.64
C GLN A 70 -12.18 -7.17 3.68
N ALA A 71 -11.29 -6.88 2.73
CA ALA A 71 -11.44 -5.72 1.85
C ALA A 71 -11.31 -6.07 0.36
N LEU A 72 -10.34 -6.93 -0.02
CA LEU A 72 -10.05 -7.17 -1.43
C LEU A 72 -11.23 -7.79 -2.18
N LYS A 73 -11.83 -8.87 -1.65
CA LYS A 73 -13.00 -9.52 -2.25
C LYS A 73 -14.20 -8.58 -2.36
N PRO A 74 -14.65 -7.88 -1.30
CA PRO A 74 -15.74 -6.91 -1.41
C PRO A 74 -15.49 -5.81 -2.45
N LEU A 75 -14.25 -5.28 -2.54
CA LEU A 75 -13.89 -4.27 -3.53
C LEU A 75 -13.93 -4.84 -4.96
N LYS A 76 -13.36 -6.04 -5.17
CA LYS A 76 -13.40 -6.74 -6.44
C LYS A 76 -14.84 -6.98 -6.89
N GLU A 77 -15.67 -7.58 -6.04
CA GLU A 77 -17.07 -7.93 -6.36
C GLU A 77 -17.90 -6.68 -6.69
N ALA A 78 -17.72 -5.60 -5.94
CA ALA A 78 -18.41 -4.33 -6.21
C ALA A 78 -17.93 -3.68 -7.51
N PHE A 79 -16.64 -3.75 -7.80
CA PHE A 79 -16.10 -3.26 -9.05
C PHE A 79 -16.60 -4.07 -10.25
N GLU A 80 -16.54 -5.39 -10.21
CA GLU A 80 -17.03 -6.29 -11.26
C GLU A 80 -18.56 -6.18 -11.45
N LYS A 81 -19.32 -5.92 -10.38
CA LYS A 81 -20.74 -5.61 -10.49
C LYS A 81 -20.99 -4.30 -11.25
N LYS A 82 -20.15 -3.29 -11.03
CA LYS A 82 -20.23 -1.99 -11.71
C LYS A 82 -19.75 -2.07 -13.17
N TYR A 83 -18.73 -2.88 -13.42
CA TYR A 83 -18.07 -3.07 -14.72
C TYR A 83 -17.96 -4.55 -15.08
N PRO A 84 -19.09 -5.22 -15.40
CA PRO A 84 -19.15 -6.67 -15.55
C PRO A 84 -18.36 -7.23 -16.74
N PHE A 85 -17.82 -6.35 -17.55
CA PHE A 85 -16.92 -6.67 -18.66
C PHE A 85 -15.44 -6.69 -18.29
N VAL A 86 -15.08 -6.42 -17.01
CA VAL A 86 -13.70 -6.48 -16.51
C VAL A 86 -13.59 -7.55 -15.44
N GLN A 87 -12.75 -8.54 -15.64
CA GLN A 87 -12.37 -9.51 -14.63
C GLN A 87 -11.16 -8.98 -13.83
N VAL A 88 -11.27 -8.92 -12.50
CA VAL A 88 -10.16 -8.52 -11.63
C VAL A 88 -9.38 -9.75 -11.19
N GLU A 89 -8.16 -9.87 -11.66
CA GLU A 89 -7.16 -10.81 -11.17
C GLU A 89 -6.31 -10.11 -10.10
N PHE A 90 -5.79 -10.85 -9.13
CA PHE A 90 -4.94 -10.26 -8.11
C PHE A 90 -3.84 -11.20 -7.65
N HIS A 91 -2.73 -10.61 -7.24
CA HIS A 91 -1.68 -11.30 -6.49
C HIS A 91 -1.50 -10.61 -5.14
N ARG A 92 -1.76 -11.35 -4.05
CA ARG A 92 -1.65 -10.82 -2.69
C ARG A 92 -0.34 -11.27 -2.05
N ALA A 93 0.46 -10.29 -1.61
CA ALA A 93 1.67 -10.50 -0.83
C ALA A 93 1.97 -9.25 0.02
N ASP A 94 3.06 -9.25 0.77
CA ASP A 94 3.52 -8.05 1.46
C ASP A 94 4.17 -7.05 0.48
N SER A 95 4.17 -5.75 0.84
CA SER A 95 4.65 -4.68 -0.05
C SER A 95 6.02 -4.95 -0.66
N ASP A 96 6.97 -5.40 0.15
CA ASP A 96 8.34 -5.66 -0.32
C ASP A 96 8.40 -6.83 -1.31
N GLN A 97 7.63 -7.90 -1.05
CA GLN A 97 7.54 -9.05 -1.95
C GLN A 97 6.92 -8.65 -3.29
N LEU A 98 5.86 -7.83 -3.29
CA LEU A 98 5.23 -7.32 -4.51
C LEU A 98 6.19 -6.44 -5.31
N ALA A 99 6.92 -5.56 -4.63
CA ALA A 99 7.89 -4.69 -5.28
C ALA A 99 9.06 -5.49 -5.87
N GLN A 100 9.63 -6.44 -5.13
CA GLN A 100 10.69 -7.32 -5.63
C GLN A 100 10.24 -8.15 -6.83
N ARG A 101 9.01 -8.67 -6.78
CA ARG A 101 8.41 -9.38 -7.91
C ARG A 101 8.31 -8.49 -9.14
N MET A 102 7.73 -7.30 -8.99
CA MET A 102 7.62 -6.35 -10.10
C MET A 102 8.98 -5.94 -10.66
N LEU A 103 9.99 -5.70 -9.79
CA LEU A 103 11.36 -5.41 -10.24
C LEU A 103 11.92 -6.54 -11.11
N ALA A 104 11.80 -7.79 -10.66
CA ALA A 104 12.28 -8.96 -11.41
C ALA A 104 11.54 -9.15 -12.74
N GLU A 105 10.22 -8.98 -12.77
CA GLU A 105 9.40 -9.06 -13.97
C GLU A 105 9.79 -7.99 -15.01
N TYR A 106 9.96 -6.74 -14.56
CA TYR A 106 10.34 -5.64 -15.43
C TYR A 106 11.78 -5.77 -15.98
N GLN A 107 12.71 -6.28 -15.14
CA GLN A 107 14.07 -6.62 -15.62
C GLN A 107 14.04 -7.72 -16.70
N ALA A 108 13.13 -8.68 -16.57
CA ALA A 108 12.89 -9.73 -17.55
C ALA A 108 12.02 -9.27 -18.75
N LYS A 109 11.66 -7.96 -18.82
CA LYS A 109 10.76 -7.38 -19.82
C LYS A 109 9.36 -8.02 -19.85
N LYS A 110 8.89 -8.46 -18.69
CA LYS A 110 7.53 -8.93 -18.47
C LYS A 110 6.71 -7.83 -17.80
N PHE A 111 5.62 -7.42 -18.46
CA PHE A 111 4.79 -6.31 -18.02
C PHE A 111 3.36 -6.82 -17.83
N ASP A 112 3.16 -7.68 -16.82
CA ASP A 112 1.87 -8.34 -16.59
C ASP A 112 0.98 -7.53 -15.64
N VAL A 113 1.58 -6.80 -14.68
CA VAL A 113 0.86 -6.05 -13.65
C VAL A 113 0.33 -4.73 -14.19
N ASP A 114 -0.92 -4.41 -13.86
CA ASP A 114 -1.58 -3.16 -14.25
C ASP A 114 -1.49 -2.09 -13.15
N MET A 115 -1.74 -2.47 -11.94
CA MET A 115 -1.73 -1.57 -10.79
C MET A 115 -1.27 -2.28 -9.53
N LEU A 116 -0.80 -1.50 -8.56
CA LEU A 116 -0.37 -2.03 -7.28
C LEU A 116 -0.70 -1.09 -6.12
N ASP A 117 -0.83 -1.67 -4.94
CA ASP A 117 -0.80 -0.92 -3.69
C ASP A 117 0.41 -1.30 -2.82
N GLY A 118 0.85 -0.37 -2.02
CA GLY A 118 2.00 -0.55 -1.14
C GLY A 118 2.12 0.57 -0.11
N THR A 119 3.33 0.73 0.43
CA THR A 119 3.71 1.84 1.30
C THR A 119 4.87 2.61 0.66
N SER A 120 6.05 2.63 1.29
CA SER A 120 7.27 3.25 0.74
C SER A 120 7.80 2.60 -0.54
N THR A 121 7.45 1.35 -0.81
CA THR A 121 7.87 0.60 -2.01
C THR A 121 7.46 1.26 -3.32
N ILE A 122 6.38 2.06 -3.31
CA ILE A 122 5.98 2.86 -4.48
C ILE A 122 7.08 3.85 -4.92
N VAL A 123 7.82 4.40 -3.94
CA VAL A 123 8.92 5.35 -4.23
C VAL A 123 10.10 4.63 -4.88
N MET A 124 10.41 3.42 -4.44
CA MET A 124 11.44 2.57 -5.05
C MET A 124 11.09 2.27 -6.51
N LEU A 125 9.87 1.84 -6.78
CA LEU A 125 9.39 1.54 -8.14
C LEU A 125 9.32 2.80 -9.02
N LYS A 126 8.95 3.96 -8.44
CA LYS A 126 9.00 5.26 -9.11
C LYS A 126 10.44 5.60 -9.53
N LYS A 127 11.42 5.48 -8.61
CA LYS A 127 12.85 5.72 -8.91
C LYS A 127 13.40 4.75 -9.97
N ALA A 128 12.93 3.51 -9.98
CA ALA A 128 13.26 2.53 -11.03
C ALA A 128 12.60 2.83 -12.39
N GLY A 129 11.65 3.78 -12.44
CA GLY A 129 10.93 4.13 -13.65
C GLY A 129 9.83 3.13 -14.05
N TYR A 130 9.31 2.36 -13.09
CA TYR A 130 8.31 1.31 -13.33
C TYR A 130 6.87 1.72 -12.99
N ILE A 131 6.70 2.91 -12.42
CA ILE A 131 5.40 3.50 -12.11
C ILE A 131 5.08 4.63 -13.09
N GLN A 132 3.86 4.66 -13.58
CA GLN A 132 3.31 5.66 -14.48
C GLN A 132 2.60 6.75 -13.68
N ARG A 133 2.70 8.00 -14.16
CA ARG A 133 1.84 9.08 -13.67
C ARG A 133 0.39 8.85 -14.10
N PHE A 134 -0.54 9.19 -13.25
CA PHE A 134 -1.96 9.15 -13.57
C PHE A 134 -2.72 10.35 -13.00
N GLY A 135 -3.86 10.65 -13.61
CA GLY A 135 -4.76 11.70 -13.17
C GLY A 135 -6.16 11.14 -12.92
N SER A 136 -6.72 11.40 -11.74
CA SER A 136 -8.12 11.14 -11.45
C SER A 136 -8.81 12.45 -11.09
N PRO A 137 -10.00 12.75 -11.64
CA PRO A 137 -10.76 13.93 -11.26
C PRO A 137 -11.14 13.94 -9.77
N LEU A 138 -11.25 12.75 -9.16
CA LEU A 138 -11.59 12.57 -7.75
C LEU A 138 -10.49 13.09 -6.81
N LEU A 139 -9.24 13.13 -7.26
CA LEU A 139 -8.13 13.62 -6.45
C LEU A 139 -8.24 15.11 -6.08
N ARG A 140 -9.16 15.85 -6.68
CA ARG A 140 -9.44 17.24 -6.29
C ARG A 140 -9.98 17.33 -4.86
N GLU A 141 -10.72 16.32 -4.43
CA GLU A 141 -11.33 16.24 -3.10
C GLU A 141 -10.32 15.75 -2.03
N TYR A 142 -9.20 15.16 -2.44
CA TYR A 142 -8.21 14.60 -1.53
C TYR A 142 -7.20 15.66 -1.05
N PRO A 143 -6.89 15.69 0.25
CA PRO A 143 -5.83 16.55 0.79
C PRO A 143 -4.48 16.32 0.10
N ALA A 144 -3.65 17.37 0.00
CA ALA A 144 -2.35 17.28 -0.67
C ALA A 144 -1.44 16.17 -0.12
N ARG A 145 -1.47 15.91 1.20
CA ARG A 145 -0.68 14.83 1.84
C ARG A 145 -1.11 13.41 1.49
N LEU A 146 -2.25 13.24 0.81
CA LEU A 146 -2.81 11.93 0.43
C LEU A 146 -2.71 11.66 -1.09
N LYS A 147 -1.87 12.42 -1.78
CA LYS A 147 -1.58 12.23 -3.21
C LYS A 147 -0.19 12.77 -3.54
N ASP A 148 0.46 12.17 -4.52
CA ASP A 148 1.73 12.68 -5.04
C ASP A 148 1.52 13.97 -5.85
N ALA A 149 2.32 14.98 -5.58
CA ALA A 149 2.27 16.25 -6.32
C ALA A 149 2.61 16.08 -7.82
N GLN A 150 3.37 15.05 -8.16
CA GLN A 150 3.74 14.70 -9.53
C GLN A 150 2.79 13.68 -10.17
N GLY A 151 1.84 13.10 -9.40
CA GLY A 151 0.81 12.20 -9.89
C GLY A 151 1.22 10.72 -9.97
N TYR A 152 2.23 10.26 -9.25
CA TYR A 152 2.65 8.86 -9.29
C TYR A 152 1.91 7.94 -8.33
N TRP A 153 1.29 8.49 -7.29
CA TRP A 153 0.52 7.71 -6.33
C TRP A 153 -0.64 8.51 -5.74
N ALA A 154 -1.63 7.79 -5.28
CA ALA A 154 -2.74 8.31 -4.48
C ALA A 154 -3.00 7.38 -3.29
N VAL A 155 -3.74 7.86 -2.29
CA VAL A 155 -4.01 7.12 -1.06
C VAL A 155 -5.46 6.67 -1.00
N PRO A 156 -5.76 5.36 -1.08
CA PRO A 156 -7.11 4.85 -0.88
C PRO A 156 -7.48 4.72 0.59
N ASN A 157 -6.52 4.45 1.48
CA ASN A 157 -6.77 4.32 2.91
C ASN A 157 -5.56 4.71 3.75
N VAL A 158 -5.80 5.07 4.99
CA VAL A 158 -4.79 5.49 5.97
C VAL A 158 -4.74 4.51 7.16
N TYR A 159 -3.68 4.60 7.94
CA TYR A 159 -3.49 3.82 9.16
C TYR A 159 -2.99 4.71 10.27
N PHE A 160 -3.45 4.48 11.51
CA PHE A 160 -2.96 5.16 12.70
C PHE A 160 -2.45 4.13 13.69
N MET A 161 -1.24 4.35 14.20
CA MET A 161 -0.56 3.43 15.10
C MET A 161 -0.63 3.95 16.53
N THR A 162 -1.07 3.07 17.42
CA THR A 162 -1.40 3.43 18.81
C THR A 162 -0.91 2.34 19.77
N LEU A 163 -1.16 2.49 21.05
CA LEU A 163 -1.07 1.38 21.98
C LEU A 163 -2.31 0.49 21.87
N GLY A 164 -2.11 -0.83 21.95
CA GLY A 164 -3.15 -1.78 22.32
C GLY A 164 -2.91 -2.25 23.75
N TYR A 165 -3.94 -2.39 24.58
CA TYR A 165 -3.78 -2.87 25.93
C TYR A 165 -4.89 -3.84 26.34
N ASN A 166 -4.55 -4.80 27.21
CA ASN A 166 -5.53 -5.73 27.76
C ASN A 166 -6.34 -5.06 28.87
N THR A 167 -7.66 -5.02 28.76
CA THR A 167 -8.55 -4.32 29.70
C THR A 167 -8.73 -5.04 31.05
N LYS A 168 -8.31 -6.31 31.15
CA LYS A 168 -8.26 -7.02 32.44
C LYS A 168 -6.98 -6.74 33.20
N LEU A 169 -5.84 -6.53 32.47
CA LEU A 169 -4.53 -6.31 33.09
C LEU A 169 -4.22 -4.83 33.36
N VAL A 170 -4.84 -3.92 32.61
CA VAL A 170 -4.61 -2.47 32.69
C VAL A 170 -5.92 -1.75 32.93
N LYS A 171 -6.06 -1.10 34.09
CA LYS A 171 -7.26 -0.32 34.42
C LYS A 171 -7.30 0.99 33.61
N PRO A 172 -8.47 1.55 33.32
CA PRO A 172 -8.61 2.77 32.50
C PRO A 172 -7.81 3.98 32.99
N ASN A 173 -7.61 4.11 34.29
CA ASN A 173 -6.82 5.19 34.94
C ASN A 173 -5.30 4.92 34.92
N GLU A 174 -4.86 3.73 34.55
CA GLU A 174 -3.46 3.30 34.49
C GLU A 174 -2.89 3.28 33.09
N VAL A 175 -3.75 3.41 32.07
CA VAL A 175 -3.36 3.36 30.65
C VAL A 175 -2.38 4.50 30.33
N PRO A 176 -1.20 4.21 29.73
CA PRO A 176 -0.26 5.24 29.29
C PRO A 176 -0.93 6.20 28.30
N ARG A 177 -0.80 7.51 28.54
CA ARG A 177 -1.38 8.58 27.70
C ARG A 177 -0.34 9.39 26.95
N THR A 178 0.90 9.29 27.38
CA THR A 178 2.06 9.95 26.77
C THR A 178 3.18 8.93 26.56
N ALA A 179 4.12 9.26 25.66
CA ALA A 179 5.32 8.46 25.50
C ALA A 179 6.11 8.38 26.83
N GLY A 180 6.07 9.43 27.68
CA GLY A 180 6.71 9.44 28.98
C GLY A 180 6.18 8.38 29.95
N ASP A 181 4.90 8.08 29.89
CA ASP A 181 4.26 7.10 30.77
C ASP A 181 4.73 5.66 30.51
N LEU A 182 5.28 5.38 29.32
CA LEU A 182 5.90 4.09 29.01
C LEU A 182 7.20 3.84 29.77
N LEU A 183 7.78 4.87 30.39
CA LEU A 183 8.98 4.77 31.21
C LEU A 183 8.69 4.39 32.67
N ASP A 184 7.42 4.34 33.08
CA ASP A 184 7.04 3.89 34.43
C ASP A 184 7.48 2.44 34.64
N SER A 185 8.13 2.17 35.79
CA SER A 185 8.66 0.85 36.11
C SER A 185 7.61 -0.26 36.17
N ARG A 186 6.33 0.09 36.39
CA ARG A 186 5.21 -0.86 36.33
C ARG A 186 5.11 -1.61 35.02
N TRP A 187 5.61 -1.04 33.92
CA TRP A 187 5.58 -1.60 32.58
C TRP A 187 6.79 -2.46 32.23
N ASN A 188 7.79 -2.51 33.10
CA ASN A 188 9.01 -3.27 32.85
C ASN A 188 8.69 -4.74 32.60
N GLY A 189 9.08 -5.26 31.42
CA GLY A 189 8.81 -6.64 30.98
C GLY A 189 7.36 -6.95 30.62
N LYS A 190 6.43 -5.96 30.66
CA LYS A 190 5.01 -6.16 30.37
C LYS A 190 4.57 -5.62 29.01
N MET A 191 5.49 -5.07 28.24
CA MET A 191 5.23 -4.49 26.92
C MET A 191 5.81 -5.37 25.83
N ILE A 192 5.15 -5.35 24.65
CA ILE A 192 5.60 -6.04 23.45
C ILE A 192 5.44 -5.14 22.22
N TRP A 193 6.25 -5.33 21.20
CA TRP A 193 6.09 -4.75 19.88
C TRP A 193 6.54 -5.69 18.75
N SER A 194 6.06 -5.42 17.54
CA SER A 194 6.55 -6.06 16.33
C SER A 194 7.91 -5.47 15.94
N THR A 195 8.81 -6.30 15.43
CA THR A 195 10.11 -5.87 14.88
C THR A 195 10.05 -5.51 13.39
N SER A 196 8.87 -5.58 12.78
CA SER A 196 8.66 -5.23 11.37
C SER A 196 9.10 -3.79 11.10
N GLY A 197 9.89 -3.58 10.05
CA GLY A 197 10.35 -2.25 9.62
C GLY A 197 9.18 -1.34 9.28
N GLY A 198 8.32 -1.79 8.38
CA GLY A 198 7.25 -0.97 7.79
C GLY A 198 6.11 -0.57 8.73
N SER A 199 5.96 -1.20 9.91
CA SER A 199 4.82 -0.92 10.79
C SER A 199 5.07 -1.20 12.28
N GLY A 200 6.24 -1.70 12.66
CA GLY A 200 6.57 -2.08 14.03
C GLY A 200 7.33 -1.01 14.80
N ALA A 201 8.22 -1.47 15.68
CA ALA A 201 9.05 -0.63 16.53
C ALA A 201 9.86 0.46 15.80
N PRO A 202 10.41 0.24 14.58
CA PRO A 202 11.12 1.29 13.85
C PRO A 202 10.24 2.52 13.57
N ILE A 203 8.96 2.34 13.28
CA ILE A 203 8.02 3.43 13.04
C ILE A 203 7.75 4.23 14.33
N PHE A 204 7.65 3.55 15.47
CA PHE A 204 7.57 4.22 16.77
C PHE A 204 8.82 5.05 17.05
N ILE A 205 10.01 4.51 16.78
CA ILE A 205 11.29 5.23 16.91
C ILE A 205 11.30 6.48 16.04
N GLY A 206 10.93 6.35 14.76
CA GLY A 206 10.82 7.48 13.85
C GLY A 206 9.87 8.55 14.38
N ASN A 207 8.71 8.15 14.89
CA ASN A 207 7.74 9.07 15.49
C ASN A 207 8.29 9.83 16.71
N ILE A 208 9.03 9.14 17.57
CA ILE A 208 9.69 9.77 18.73
C ILE A 208 10.72 10.80 18.29
N LEU A 209 11.57 10.46 17.31
CA LEU A 209 12.59 11.38 16.79
C LEU A 209 11.97 12.60 16.10
N MET A 210 10.88 12.41 15.35
CA MET A 210 10.13 13.51 14.73
C MET A 210 9.48 14.42 15.77
N THR A 211 8.99 13.85 16.87
CA THR A 211 8.26 14.57 17.91
C THR A 211 9.17 15.34 18.86
N MET A 212 10.23 14.69 19.33
CA MET A 212 11.12 15.21 20.38
C MET A 212 12.40 15.85 19.82
N GLY A 213 12.68 15.65 18.52
CA GLY A 213 13.98 15.97 17.94
C GLY A 213 15.03 14.90 18.24
N GLN A 214 16.18 15.01 17.56
CA GLN A 214 17.22 13.96 17.58
C GLN A 214 17.78 13.74 19.00
N GLU A 215 18.16 14.80 19.72
CA GLU A 215 18.83 14.68 21.01
C GLU A 215 17.88 14.13 22.09
N ALA A 216 16.76 14.80 22.32
CA ALA A 216 15.79 14.41 23.36
C ALA A 216 15.13 13.07 23.01
N GLY A 217 14.86 12.81 21.73
CA GLY A 217 14.33 11.52 21.27
C GLY A 217 15.28 10.36 21.54
N MET A 218 16.58 10.54 21.26
CA MET A 218 17.61 9.53 21.57
C MET A 218 17.73 9.29 23.08
N ALA A 219 17.70 10.34 23.90
CA ALA A 219 17.73 10.22 25.37
C ALA A 219 16.49 9.45 25.88
N TYR A 220 15.31 9.73 25.34
CA TYR A 220 14.08 9.00 25.65
C TYR A 220 14.19 7.51 25.24
N LEU A 221 14.58 7.21 24.01
CA LEU A 221 14.70 5.85 23.49
C LEU A 221 15.70 5.01 24.31
N LYS A 222 16.80 5.64 24.79
CA LYS A 222 17.76 4.98 25.68
C LYS A 222 17.12 4.57 27.00
N LYS A 223 16.26 5.41 27.59
CA LYS A 223 15.50 5.06 28.81
C LYS A 223 14.48 3.96 28.51
N LEU A 224 13.76 4.06 27.39
CA LEU A 224 12.77 3.08 26.97
C LEU A 224 13.39 1.68 26.75
N ALA A 225 14.62 1.60 26.23
CA ALA A 225 15.35 0.34 26.07
C ALA A 225 15.58 -0.41 27.39
N GLY A 226 15.56 0.30 28.53
CA GLY A 226 15.63 -0.28 29.87
C GLY A 226 14.33 -0.94 30.35
N GLN A 227 13.22 -0.80 29.62
CA GLN A 227 11.92 -1.36 30.00
C GLN A 227 11.72 -2.84 29.64
N ASN A 228 12.75 -3.54 29.14
CA ASN A 228 12.67 -4.96 28.78
C ASN A 228 11.47 -5.29 27.88
N ILE A 229 11.24 -4.49 26.83
CA ILE A 229 10.14 -4.68 25.90
C ILE A 229 10.38 -5.95 25.08
N ALA A 230 9.41 -6.86 25.09
CA ALA A 230 9.45 -8.07 24.28
C ALA A 230 9.42 -7.75 22.78
N LYS A 231 10.17 -8.50 21.98
CA LYS A 231 10.34 -8.33 20.54
C LYS A 231 9.78 -9.54 19.81
N SER A 232 8.87 -9.32 18.88
CA SER A 232 8.28 -10.37 18.07
C SER A 232 8.47 -10.07 16.59
N THR A 233 8.84 -11.06 15.79
CA THR A 233 8.85 -10.96 14.32
C THR A 233 7.45 -11.10 13.70
N ALA A 234 6.46 -11.42 14.52
CA ALA A 234 5.07 -11.52 14.10
C ALA A 234 4.51 -10.15 13.70
N SER A 235 3.43 -10.18 12.93
CA SER A 235 2.70 -8.97 12.51
C SER A 235 2.12 -8.21 13.71
N ASN A 236 1.83 -6.91 13.54
CA ASN A 236 1.15 -6.11 14.57
C ASN A 236 -0.19 -6.72 15.03
N ARG A 237 -0.88 -7.45 14.14
CA ARG A 237 -2.10 -8.18 14.50
C ARG A 237 -1.79 -9.31 15.50
N ALA A 238 -0.81 -10.14 15.18
CA ALA A 238 -0.41 -11.24 16.04
C ALA A 238 0.17 -10.76 17.38
N VAL A 239 0.90 -9.65 17.39
CA VAL A 239 1.37 -9.01 18.63
C VAL A 239 0.19 -8.54 19.51
N LEU A 240 -0.87 -8.01 18.90
CA LEU A 240 -2.09 -7.66 19.63
C LEU A 240 -2.81 -8.90 20.18
N ASP A 241 -2.78 -10.02 19.45
CA ASP A 241 -3.37 -11.28 19.89
C ASP A 241 -2.65 -11.84 21.15
N MET A 242 -1.33 -11.65 21.28
CA MET A 242 -0.57 -11.99 22.51
C MET A 242 -1.03 -11.12 23.70
N VAL A 243 -1.36 -9.84 23.46
CA VAL A 243 -1.94 -8.98 24.51
C VAL A 243 -3.34 -9.43 24.88
N ILE A 244 -4.17 -9.81 23.91
CA ILE A 244 -5.50 -10.37 24.16
C ILE A 244 -5.42 -11.67 24.97
N ALA A 245 -4.40 -12.50 24.71
CA ALA A 245 -4.14 -13.74 25.46
C ALA A 245 -3.50 -13.54 26.85
N GLU A 246 -3.35 -12.28 27.30
CA GLU A 246 -2.80 -11.91 28.62
C GLU A 246 -1.28 -12.23 28.78
N GLU A 247 -0.57 -12.55 27.67
CA GLU A 247 0.89 -12.75 27.70
C GLU A 247 1.64 -11.43 28.03
N TYR A 248 1.10 -10.30 27.54
CA TYR A 248 1.59 -8.95 27.79
C TYR A 248 0.45 -8.00 28.11
N ALA A 249 0.75 -6.94 28.88
CA ALA A 249 -0.25 -5.94 29.23
C ALA A 249 -0.49 -4.94 28.10
N ILE A 250 0.56 -4.60 27.34
CA ILE A 250 0.56 -3.53 26.34
C ILE A 250 1.31 -3.96 25.07
N ALA A 251 0.69 -3.77 23.92
CA ALA A 251 1.34 -3.78 22.60
C ALA A 251 1.62 -2.34 22.16
N ILE A 252 2.88 -2.03 21.88
CA ILE A 252 3.29 -0.72 21.37
C ILE A 252 3.22 -0.72 19.84
N ASN A 253 2.64 0.36 19.27
CA ASN A 253 2.61 0.61 17.83
C ASN A 253 1.81 -0.43 17.04
N ILE A 254 0.55 -0.64 17.44
CA ILE A 254 -0.43 -1.46 16.70
C ILE A 254 -1.36 -0.56 15.88
N PHE A 255 -2.00 -1.11 14.86
CA PHE A 255 -3.07 -0.41 14.15
C PHE A 255 -4.32 -0.32 15.03
N ASN A 256 -4.83 0.89 15.28
CA ASN A 256 -5.95 1.14 16.19
C ASN A 256 -7.22 0.37 15.82
N TYR A 257 -7.52 0.19 14.53
CA TYR A 257 -8.69 -0.55 14.08
C TYR A 257 -8.64 -2.04 14.43
N HIS A 258 -7.45 -2.65 14.57
CA HIS A 258 -7.33 -4.03 15.02
C HIS A 258 -7.89 -4.23 16.44
N ALA A 259 -7.64 -3.28 17.35
CA ALA A 259 -8.19 -3.33 18.69
C ALA A 259 -9.72 -3.19 18.69
N VAL A 260 -10.26 -2.30 17.84
CA VAL A 260 -11.72 -2.11 17.69
C VAL A 260 -12.39 -3.38 17.15
N ILE A 261 -11.83 -4.01 16.10
CA ILE A 261 -12.36 -5.28 15.55
C ILE A 261 -12.38 -6.36 16.64
N SER A 262 -11.28 -6.52 17.39
CA SER A 262 -11.17 -7.54 18.43
C SER A 262 -12.13 -7.28 19.59
N ARG A 263 -12.25 -6.03 20.04
CA ARG A 263 -13.18 -5.61 21.09
C ARG A 263 -14.63 -5.87 20.67
N SER A 264 -14.98 -5.59 19.42
CA SER A 264 -16.32 -5.86 18.88
C SER A 264 -16.65 -7.35 18.83
N ALA A 265 -15.63 -8.21 18.74
CA ALA A 265 -15.74 -9.66 18.86
C ALA A 265 -15.68 -10.17 20.32
N GLY A 266 -15.71 -9.28 21.31
CA GLY A 266 -15.72 -9.63 22.74
C GLY A 266 -14.34 -9.81 23.37
N ALA A 267 -13.23 -9.53 22.68
CA ALA A 267 -11.89 -9.63 23.27
C ALA A 267 -11.64 -8.54 24.33
N PRO A 268 -10.90 -8.87 25.41
CA PRO A 268 -10.59 -7.93 26.51
C PRO A 268 -9.47 -6.96 26.10
N VAL A 269 -9.69 -6.14 25.08
CA VAL A 269 -8.69 -5.24 24.52
C VAL A 269 -9.29 -3.89 24.18
N ASP A 270 -8.52 -2.83 24.37
CA ASP A 270 -8.81 -1.50 23.85
C ASP A 270 -7.49 -0.84 23.39
N TRP A 271 -7.59 0.39 22.91
CA TRP A 271 -6.46 1.14 22.39
C TRP A 271 -6.39 2.55 22.96
N GLN A 272 -5.19 3.10 22.98
CA GLN A 272 -4.89 4.46 23.46
C GLN A 272 -3.94 5.16 22.50
N ALA A 273 -4.28 6.37 22.12
CA ALA A 273 -3.39 7.23 21.35
C ALA A 273 -2.27 7.81 22.22
N LEU A 274 -1.03 7.75 21.72
CA LEU A 274 0.09 8.55 22.23
C LEU A 274 0.36 9.66 21.23
N GLU A 275 -0.12 10.85 21.49
CA GLU A 275 -0.01 11.98 20.56
C GLU A 275 1.39 12.62 20.55
N PRO A 276 1.88 13.03 19.37
CA PRO A 276 1.31 12.83 18.03
C PRO A 276 1.37 11.39 17.58
N VAL A 277 0.25 10.92 17.01
CA VAL A 277 0.11 9.53 16.55
C VAL A 277 0.84 9.33 15.24
N PRO A 278 1.63 8.25 15.03
CA PRO A 278 2.14 7.91 13.71
C PRO A 278 1.00 7.57 12.75
N GLY A 279 0.91 8.33 11.67
CA GLY A 279 -0.05 8.12 10.60
C GLY A 279 0.66 7.62 9.34
N GLN A 280 0.30 6.45 8.84
CA GLN A 280 0.81 5.92 7.58
C GLN A 280 -0.26 5.95 6.50
N VAL A 281 0.18 6.02 5.26
CA VAL A 281 -0.67 6.00 4.07
C VAL A 281 -0.42 4.74 3.26
N LYS A 282 -1.49 4.12 2.78
CA LYS A 282 -1.40 3.13 1.73
C LYS A 282 -1.32 3.86 0.40
N THR A 283 -0.32 3.55 -0.40
CA THR A 283 -0.20 4.13 -1.74
C THR A 283 -0.81 3.21 -2.80
N LEU A 284 -1.37 3.79 -3.83
CA LEU A 284 -1.91 3.14 -5.01
C LEU A 284 -1.18 3.70 -6.22
N GLY A 285 -0.64 2.85 -7.08
CA GLY A 285 0.12 3.22 -8.27
C GLY A 285 -0.33 2.48 -9.51
N LEU A 286 -0.13 3.13 -10.67
CA LEU A 286 -0.32 2.55 -12.00
C LEU A 286 1.04 2.05 -12.53
N ALA A 287 1.09 0.84 -13.05
CA ALA A 287 2.30 0.30 -13.67
C ALA A 287 2.60 1.03 -14.99
N ARG A 288 3.88 1.29 -15.28
CA ARG A 288 4.29 2.08 -16.45
C ARG A 288 3.90 1.44 -17.80
N ASN A 289 3.98 0.14 -17.89
CA ASN A 289 3.65 -0.64 -19.08
C ASN A 289 2.41 -1.52 -18.83
N ALA A 290 1.45 -1.00 -18.07
CA ALA A 290 0.21 -1.72 -17.77
C ALA A 290 -0.44 -2.25 -19.06
N PRO A 291 -0.65 -3.56 -19.19
CA PRO A 291 -1.27 -4.12 -20.39
C PRO A 291 -2.77 -3.79 -20.50
N HIS A 292 -3.41 -3.42 -19.39
CA HIS A 292 -4.84 -3.07 -19.34
C HIS A 292 -5.07 -1.69 -18.67
N PRO A 293 -4.53 -0.60 -19.28
CA PRO A 293 -4.49 0.71 -18.61
C PRO A 293 -5.87 1.35 -18.42
N HIS A 294 -6.85 1.07 -19.29
CA HIS A 294 -8.21 1.59 -19.14
C HIS A 294 -8.91 0.92 -17.95
N ALA A 295 -8.81 -0.39 -17.81
CA ALA A 295 -9.38 -1.14 -16.70
C ALA A 295 -8.70 -0.75 -15.36
N ALA A 296 -7.37 -0.57 -15.38
CA ALA A 296 -6.61 -0.11 -14.21
C ALA A 296 -7.05 1.29 -13.77
N MET A 297 -7.23 2.23 -14.70
CA MET A 297 -7.70 3.57 -14.39
C MET A 297 -9.14 3.60 -13.87
N LEU A 298 -10.04 2.74 -14.39
CA LEU A 298 -11.38 2.56 -13.82
C LEU A 298 -11.33 2.04 -12.38
N MET A 299 -10.44 1.06 -12.09
CA MET A 299 -10.28 0.54 -10.73
C MET A 299 -9.68 1.59 -9.79
N ILE A 300 -8.68 2.36 -10.23
CA ILE A 300 -8.12 3.47 -9.45
C ILE A 300 -9.20 4.49 -9.11
N ASP A 301 -9.99 4.93 -10.11
CA ASP A 301 -11.10 5.85 -9.90
C ASP A 301 -12.16 5.26 -8.95
N PHE A 302 -12.47 3.97 -9.08
CA PHE A 302 -13.41 3.29 -8.20
C PHE A 302 -12.91 3.27 -6.73
N LEU A 303 -11.65 2.88 -6.50
CA LEU A 303 -11.07 2.85 -5.15
C LEU A 303 -11.02 4.23 -4.49
N LEU A 304 -10.86 5.29 -5.29
CA LEU A 304 -10.85 6.68 -4.81
C LEU A 304 -12.26 7.29 -4.69
N SER A 305 -13.27 6.67 -5.28
CA SER A 305 -14.66 7.16 -5.22
C SER A 305 -15.30 6.94 -3.85
N LYS A 306 -16.35 7.69 -3.53
CA LYS A 306 -17.13 7.48 -2.30
C LYS A 306 -17.67 6.04 -2.19
N ASP A 307 -18.02 5.40 -3.30
CA ASP A 307 -18.49 4.01 -3.32
C ASP A 307 -17.39 3.04 -2.86
N GLY A 308 -16.20 3.12 -3.46
CA GLY A 308 -15.05 2.30 -3.05
C GLY A 308 -14.61 2.59 -1.61
N GLN A 309 -14.64 3.87 -1.21
CA GLN A 309 -14.27 4.29 0.13
C GLN A 309 -15.25 3.80 1.22
N LYS A 310 -16.54 3.68 0.91
CA LYS A 310 -17.52 3.05 1.81
C LYS A 310 -17.23 1.56 2.03
N ILE A 311 -16.75 0.85 1.00
CA ILE A 311 -16.35 -0.55 1.16
C ILE A 311 -15.13 -0.66 2.08
N PHE A 312 -14.14 0.23 1.97
CA PHE A 312 -13.06 0.31 2.96
C PHE A 312 -13.60 0.56 4.37
N GLN A 313 -14.55 1.49 4.52
CA GLN A 313 -15.20 1.77 5.81
C GLN A 313 -15.87 0.52 6.39
N GLU A 314 -16.68 -0.17 5.61
CA GLU A 314 -17.40 -1.39 6.03
C GLU A 314 -16.45 -2.52 6.41
N ALA A 315 -15.31 -2.61 5.74
CA ALA A 315 -14.24 -3.54 6.01
C ALA A 315 -13.36 -3.17 7.23
N ASP A 316 -13.75 -2.14 7.99
CA ASP A 316 -12.98 -1.58 9.13
C ASP A 316 -11.60 -1.02 8.75
N TYR A 317 -11.34 -0.78 7.45
CA TYR A 317 -10.24 0.06 7.02
C TYR A 317 -10.59 1.55 7.19
N LEU A 318 -9.57 2.41 7.24
CA LEU A 318 -9.80 3.84 7.42
C LEU A 318 -9.78 4.55 6.06
N PRO A 319 -10.94 5.01 5.54
CA PRO A 319 -11.03 5.67 4.25
C PRO A 319 -10.15 6.92 4.19
N ALA A 320 -9.50 7.16 3.04
CA ALA A 320 -8.71 8.38 2.82
C ALA A 320 -9.58 9.56 2.35
N HIS A 321 -10.72 9.29 1.74
CA HIS A 321 -11.65 10.32 1.27
C HIS A 321 -12.17 11.15 2.45
N PRO A 322 -12.10 12.51 2.39
CA PRO A 322 -12.44 13.37 3.52
C PRO A 322 -13.92 13.27 3.95
N GLU A 323 -14.81 13.01 3.01
CA GLU A 323 -16.25 12.92 3.27
C GLU A 323 -16.72 11.50 3.67
N VAL A 324 -15.84 10.51 3.67
CA VAL A 324 -16.17 9.15 4.14
C VAL A 324 -15.53 8.94 5.51
N PRO A 325 -16.31 8.95 6.60
CA PRO A 325 -15.76 8.75 7.94
C PRO A 325 -15.25 7.31 8.14
N ALA A 326 -14.52 7.08 9.22
CA ALA A 326 -14.29 5.72 9.69
C ALA A 326 -15.60 5.13 10.23
N LYS A 327 -15.76 3.81 10.20
CA LYS A 327 -16.90 3.11 10.79
C LYS A 327 -17.06 3.42 12.28
N THR A 328 -15.94 3.52 12.98
CA THR A 328 -15.86 4.02 14.36
C THR A 328 -15.14 5.37 14.33
N ALA A 329 -15.85 6.44 14.67
CA ALA A 329 -15.39 7.83 14.48
C ALA A 329 -14.03 8.13 15.15
N ASP A 330 -13.79 7.59 16.34
CA ASP A 330 -12.57 7.83 17.12
C ASP A 330 -11.30 7.21 16.50
N LEU A 331 -11.43 6.37 15.47
CA LEU A 331 -10.30 5.79 14.75
C LEU A 331 -9.56 6.77 13.83
N LYS A 332 -10.14 7.96 13.57
CA LYS A 332 -9.53 9.02 12.76
C LYS A 332 -9.28 10.28 13.59
N PRO A 333 -8.32 11.13 13.20
CA PRO A 333 -8.10 12.40 13.89
C PRO A 333 -9.36 13.24 13.94
N GLY A 334 -9.65 13.84 15.10
CA GLY A 334 -10.85 14.66 15.32
C GLY A 334 -12.10 13.86 15.71
N GLY A 335 -12.03 12.53 15.76
CA GLY A 335 -13.13 11.67 16.19
C GLY A 335 -13.28 11.48 17.69
N GLY A 336 -12.45 12.17 18.51
CA GLY A 336 -12.55 12.20 19.96
C GLY A 336 -11.34 11.67 20.73
N LYS A 337 -10.65 10.61 20.25
CA LYS A 337 -9.53 10.02 20.98
C LYS A 337 -8.17 10.64 20.65
N PHE A 338 -8.00 11.28 19.50
CA PHE A 338 -6.76 11.98 19.13
C PHE A 338 -6.99 13.02 18.03
N SER A 339 -6.06 13.96 17.93
CA SER A 339 -6.09 15.05 16.94
C SER A 339 -4.73 15.28 16.26
N LYS A 340 -3.62 15.04 16.98
CA LYS A 340 -2.27 15.30 16.48
C LYS A 340 -1.70 14.05 15.83
N VAL A 341 -1.26 14.19 14.59
CA VAL A 341 -0.71 13.10 13.76
C VAL A 341 0.59 13.53 13.10
N ASN A 342 1.60 12.71 13.22
CA ASN A 342 2.79 12.75 12.37
C ASN A 342 2.53 11.85 11.15
N TYR A 343 2.13 12.44 10.03
CA TYR A 343 1.97 11.69 8.78
C TYR A 343 3.32 11.29 8.21
N MET A 344 3.51 9.98 8.07
CA MET A 344 4.70 9.38 7.48
C MET A 344 4.35 9.00 6.03
N GLY A 345 4.62 9.93 5.11
CA GLY A 345 4.44 9.70 3.69
C GLY A 345 5.44 8.69 3.13
N PRO A 346 5.20 8.16 1.92
CA PRO A 346 6.01 7.11 1.34
C PRO A 346 7.48 7.56 1.10
N GLU A 347 7.72 8.82 0.77
CA GLU A 347 9.06 9.37 0.59
C GLU A 347 9.84 9.41 1.90
N LEU A 348 9.21 9.88 2.99
CA LEU A 348 9.84 9.90 4.31
C LEU A 348 10.20 8.48 4.78
N LEU A 349 9.29 7.53 4.61
CA LEU A 349 9.55 6.13 4.95
C LEU A 349 10.68 5.56 4.09
N PHE A 350 10.65 5.79 2.78
CA PHE A 350 11.70 5.34 1.88
C PHE A 350 13.10 5.86 2.30
N ASP A 351 13.18 7.12 2.72
CA ASP A 351 14.44 7.76 3.06
C ASP A 351 14.93 7.44 4.49
N LYS A 352 14.03 7.10 5.43
CA LYS A 352 14.34 7.03 6.87
C LYS A 352 14.12 5.68 7.52
N GLU A 353 13.30 4.82 6.95
CA GLU A 353 12.92 3.55 7.60
C GLU A 353 14.13 2.68 7.91
N GLU A 354 15.07 2.53 6.97
CA GLU A 354 16.28 1.73 7.19
C GLU A 354 17.11 2.26 8.36
N GLN A 355 17.28 3.58 8.45
CA GLN A 355 17.97 4.23 9.58
C GLN A 355 17.26 3.93 10.91
N TRP A 356 15.92 3.91 10.94
CA TRP A 356 15.16 3.59 12.14
C TRP A 356 15.25 2.11 12.50
N VAL A 357 15.28 1.22 11.52
CA VAL A 357 15.51 -0.22 11.70
C VAL A 357 16.89 -0.48 12.31
N GLU A 358 17.94 0.15 11.79
CA GLU A 358 19.30 0.03 12.32
C GLU A 358 19.37 0.56 13.77
N LEU A 359 18.77 1.72 14.02
CA LEU A 359 18.71 2.31 15.35
C LEU A 359 17.98 1.39 16.33
N PHE A 360 16.87 0.82 15.92
CA PHE A 360 16.12 -0.16 16.70
C PHE A 360 17.01 -1.36 17.05
N ARG A 361 17.67 -1.96 16.07
CA ARG A 361 18.60 -3.09 16.31
C ARG A 361 19.69 -2.73 17.30
N LYS A 362 20.34 -1.59 17.11
CA LYS A 362 21.43 -1.13 17.96
C LYS A 362 21.01 -0.89 19.40
N MET A 363 19.78 -0.39 19.64
CA MET A 363 19.33 0.01 20.97
C MET A 363 18.60 -1.09 21.73
N PHE A 364 17.84 -1.94 21.04
CA PHE A 364 16.93 -2.88 21.66
C PHE A 364 17.32 -4.35 21.51
N PHE A 365 18.26 -4.69 20.64
CA PHE A 365 18.89 -6.01 20.59
C PHE A 365 20.28 -5.93 21.24
N LYS A 366 20.31 -6.15 22.53
CA LYS A 366 21.55 -6.35 23.29
C LYS A 366 21.77 -7.83 23.54
#